data_a70d1479ef92020ec5864de2ed39bc24
#
_entry.id   a70d1479ef92020ec5864de2ed39bc24
#
_cell.length_a   1.000
_cell.length_b   1.000
_cell.length_c   1.000
_cell.angle_alpha   90.00
_cell.angle_beta   90.00
_cell.angle_gamma   90.00
#
_symmetry.space_group_name_H-M   'P 1'
#
loop_
_entity.id
_entity.type
_entity.pdbx_description
1 polymer ?
#
loop_
_entity_poly.entity_id
_entity_poly.type
_entity_poly.pdbx_seq_one_letter_code
_entity_poly.pdbx_strand_id
1 'polypeptide(L)'
;MSLAALAAALPVAAHASGGGEKAEKKKGGGLSYLQLPTLTATIMRVDGRRGVLTVETGIDIPDTVLRAKADLLVPRFRAGFVQTLQIYASGLDPANPPNADFIARELQRETDRVLGRPGGKLLLGTILVN
;
A
#
# COMPACT_ATOMS: atom_id res chain seq x y z
N MET A 1 -44.22 -10.57 -17.89
CA MET A 1 -43.66 -10.59 -17.75
C MET A 1 -42.56 -10.36 -17.53
N SER A 2 -42.29 -10.35 -17.30
CA SER A 2 -41.46 -10.23 -16.99
C SER A 2 -40.52 -9.87 -16.73
N LEU A 3 -40.18 -9.76 -16.66
CA LEU A 3 -39.35 -9.51 -16.46
C LEU A 3 -38.47 -9.38 -15.88
N ALA A 4 -38.34 -9.40 -15.85
CA ALA A 4 -37.67 -9.36 -15.35
C ALA A 4 -36.66 -9.27 -15.22
N ALA A 5 -36.45 -9.25 -15.32
CA ALA A 5 -35.63 -9.14 -15.13
C ALA A 5 -34.76 -8.78 -14.80
N LEU A 6 -34.60 -8.69 -14.80
CA LEU A 6 -33.81 -8.42 -14.56
C LEU A 6 -32.92 -8.26 -14.06
N ALA A 7 -32.83 -8.16 -14.00
CA ALA A 7 -32.10 -7.94 -13.58
C ALA A 7 -31.14 -8.05 -13.32
N ALA A 8 -31.00 -8.09 -13.41
CA ALA A 8 -30.21 -8.12 -13.18
C ALA A 8 -29.21 -7.95 -13.11
N ALA A 9 -29.23 -7.84 -13.38
CA ALA A 9 -28.34 -7.67 -13.40
C ALA A 9 -27.52 -7.37 -12.96
N LEU A 10 -27.54 -7.29 -12.90
CA LEU A 10 -26.74 -6.84 -12.67
C LEU A 10 -25.88 -6.85 -12.13
N PRO A 11 -26.00 -6.83 -12.09
CA PRO A 11 -25.11 -6.67 -11.65
C PRO A 11 -24.17 -6.87 -11.52
N VAL A 12 -24.14 -6.93 -11.78
CA VAL A 12 -23.35 -6.96 -11.65
C VAL A 12 -22.55 -6.63 -11.51
N ALA A 13 -22.90 -6.38 -11.90
CA ALA A 13 -22.10 -5.98 -11.92
C ALA A 13 -21.37 -5.84 -11.19
N ALA A 14 -21.61 -5.90 -11.03
CA ALA A 14 -21.04 -5.57 -10.34
C ALA A 14 -20.03 -5.95 -10.06
N HIS A 15 -19.90 -6.07 -10.44
CA HIS A 15 -19.07 -6.16 -10.36
C HIS A 15 -18.18 -5.97 -10.54
N ALA A 16 -18.74 -6.26 -10.97
CA ALA A 16 -17.65 -5.99 -11.84
C ALA A 16 -16.60 -5.11 -11.31
N SER A 17 -16.98 -4.16 -10.81
CA SER A 17 -16.07 -3.19 -10.25
C SER A 17 -15.05 -3.83 -9.33
N GLY A 18 -15.31 -5.00 -8.88
CA GLY A 18 -14.40 -5.67 -8.01
C GLY A 18 -13.18 -6.27 -8.68
N GLY A 19 -13.10 -6.19 -9.99
CA GLY A 19 -12.01 -6.85 -10.70
C GLY A 19 -10.62 -6.34 -10.33
N GLY A 20 -10.49 -5.04 -10.21
CA GLY A 20 -9.21 -4.45 -9.86
C GLY A 20 -8.76 -4.84 -8.47
N GLU A 21 -9.68 -4.88 -7.55
CA GLU A 21 -9.37 -5.26 -6.18
C GLU A 21 -8.88 -6.69 -6.08
N LYS A 22 -9.48 -7.57 -6.84
CA LYS A 22 -9.06 -8.96 -6.84
C LYS A 22 -7.64 -9.11 -7.35
N ALA A 23 -7.29 -8.38 -8.38
CA ALA A 23 -5.94 -8.44 -8.91
C ALA A 23 -4.92 -7.97 -7.90
N GLU A 24 -5.24 -6.91 -7.18
CA GLU A 24 -4.35 -6.41 -6.15
C GLU A 24 -4.16 -7.39 -5.02
N LYS A 25 -5.23 -8.04 -4.60
CA LYS A 25 -5.14 -9.05 -3.56
C LYS A 25 -4.24 -10.19 -3.96
N LYS A 26 -4.30 -10.59 -5.21
CA LYS A 26 -3.44 -11.66 -5.69
C LYS A 26 -1.97 -11.28 -5.62
N LYS A 27 -1.65 -10.03 -5.91
CA LYS A 27 -0.28 -9.57 -5.77
C LYS A 27 0.22 -9.72 -4.35
N GLY A 28 -0.67 -9.56 -3.41
CA GLY A 28 -0.29 -9.48 -2.02
C GLY A 28 0.04 -10.80 -1.37
N GLY A 29 -0.45 -11.87 -1.90
CA GLY A 29 -0.13 -13.14 -1.31
C GLY A 29 -1.20 -13.74 -0.44
N GLY A 30 -2.46 -13.38 -0.63
CA GLY A 30 -3.53 -14.15 -0.05
C GLY A 30 -4.48 -13.40 0.84
N LEU A 31 -5.24 -14.18 1.60
CA LEU A 31 -6.36 -13.66 2.37
C LEU A 31 -5.94 -12.80 3.56
N SER A 32 -4.73 -13.01 4.05
CA SER A 32 -4.22 -12.24 5.20
C SER A 32 -3.57 -10.93 4.78
N TYR A 33 -3.47 -10.68 3.48
CA TYR A 33 -2.77 -9.53 2.96
C TYR A 33 -3.68 -8.31 2.88
N LEU A 34 -3.21 -7.19 3.40
CA LEU A 34 -3.89 -5.90 3.32
C LEU A 34 -3.12 -5.02 2.35
N GLN A 35 -3.68 -4.78 1.17
CA GLN A 35 -3.07 -3.91 0.17
C GLN A 35 -3.29 -2.46 0.57
N LEU A 36 -2.22 -1.67 0.53
CA LEU A 36 -2.32 -0.24 0.80
C LEU A 36 -2.25 0.54 -0.52
N PRO A 37 -2.79 1.76 -0.53
CA PRO A 37 -2.66 2.60 -1.71
C PRO A 37 -1.20 2.88 -2.03
N THR A 38 -0.90 3.09 -3.30
CA THR A 38 0.45 3.44 -3.73
C THR A 38 0.90 4.73 -3.07
N LEU A 39 2.14 4.75 -2.60
CA LEU A 39 2.70 5.88 -1.87
C LEU A 39 3.66 6.64 -2.76
N THR A 40 3.66 7.97 -2.64
CA THR A 40 4.59 8.80 -3.39
C THR A 40 5.26 9.80 -2.47
N ALA A 41 6.51 10.15 -2.81
CA ALA A 41 7.26 11.16 -2.11
C ALA A 41 8.09 11.94 -3.12
N THR A 42 8.35 13.21 -2.82
CA THR A 42 9.13 14.07 -3.71
C THR A 42 10.61 13.89 -3.44
N ILE A 43 11.40 13.75 -4.48
CA ILE A 43 12.86 13.68 -4.39
C ILE A 43 13.47 14.77 -5.26
N MET A 44 14.78 15.02 -5.04
CA MET A 44 15.56 15.88 -5.90
C MET A 44 16.38 14.99 -6.83
N ARG A 45 16.28 15.24 -8.13
CA ARG A 45 16.99 14.45 -9.12
C ARG A 45 18.41 14.98 -9.29
N VAL A 46 19.24 14.17 -9.97
CA VAL A 46 20.64 14.54 -10.24
C VAL A 46 20.72 15.86 -10.98
N ASP A 47 19.79 16.13 -11.89
CA ASP A 47 19.77 17.35 -12.68
C ASP A 47 19.18 18.54 -11.92
N GLY A 48 18.89 18.38 -10.64
CA GLY A 48 18.32 19.45 -9.80
C GLY A 48 16.83 19.62 -9.92
N ARG A 49 16.17 18.83 -10.74
CA ARG A 49 14.72 18.86 -10.86
C ARG A 49 14.08 17.95 -9.85
N ARG A 50 12.81 18.22 -9.57
CA ARG A 50 12.05 17.35 -8.70
C ARG A 50 11.69 16.06 -9.42
N GLY A 51 11.69 14.98 -8.68
CA GLY A 51 11.23 13.70 -9.14
C GLY A 51 10.27 13.10 -8.14
N VAL A 52 9.87 11.87 -8.40
CA VAL A 52 8.89 11.17 -7.56
C VAL A 52 9.44 9.80 -7.22
N LEU A 53 9.42 9.49 -5.94
CA LEU A 53 9.65 8.15 -5.42
C LEU A 53 8.28 7.50 -5.23
N THR A 54 8.04 6.40 -5.89
CA THR A 54 6.78 5.66 -5.81
C THR A 54 7.03 4.31 -5.18
N VAL A 55 6.24 3.95 -4.18
CA VAL A 55 6.42 2.71 -3.43
C VAL A 55 5.07 2.02 -3.25
N GLU A 56 5.03 0.75 -3.61
CA GLU A 56 3.85 -0.08 -3.35
C GLU A 56 4.09 -0.89 -2.09
N THR A 57 3.09 -0.92 -1.23
CA THR A 57 3.21 -1.64 0.05
C THR A 57 1.94 -2.40 0.35
N GLY A 58 2.09 -3.37 1.24
CA GLY A 58 0.99 -4.07 1.85
C GLY A 58 1.44 -4.64 3.16
N ILE A 59 0.53 -5.16 3.92
CA ILE A 59 0.82 -5.72 5.23
C ILE A 59 0.17 -7.10 5.32
N ASP A 60 0.96 -8.09 5.68
CA ASP A 60 0.45 -9.43 5.91
C ASP A 60 0.10 -9.57 7.38
N ILE A 61 -1.18 -9.81 7.69
CA ILE A 61 -1.67 -9.89 9.06
C ILE A 61 -2.48 -11.17 9.21
N PRO A 62 -1.84 -12.27 9.65
CA PRO A 62 -2.55 -13.55 9.77
C PRO A 62 -3.69 -13.54 10.80
N ASP A 63 -3.52 -12.82 11.89
CA ASP A 63 -4.56 -12.77 12.92
C ASP A 63 -5.78 -12.00 12.42
N THR A 64 -6.94 -12.68 12.39
CA THR A 64 -8.14 -12.10 11.81
C THR A 64 -8.66 -10.89 12.57
N VAL A 65 -8.55 -10.91 13.89
CA VAL A 65 -9.01 -9.78 14.72
C VAL A 65 -8.12 -8.57 14.48
N LEU A 66 -6.80 -8.79 14.47
CA LEU A 66 -5.86 -7.72 14.22
C LEU A 66 -6.00 -7.18 12.81
N ARG A 67 -6.28 -8.06 11.83
CA ARG A 67 -6.47 -7.62 10.46
C ARG A 67 -7.72 -6.75 10.31
N ALA A 68 -8.81 -7.10 11.00
CA ALA A 68 -10.00 -6.28 10.99
C ALA A 68 -9.72 -4.90 11.57
N LYS A 69 -8.93 -4.84 12.64
CA LYS A 69 -8.52 -3.57 13.21
C LYS A 69 -7.67 -2.79 12.22
N ALA A 70 -6.72 -3.46 11.57
CA ALA A 70 -5.83 -2.82 10.61
C ALA A 70 -6.60 -2.24 9.44
N ASP A 71 -7.64 -2.92 8.99
CA ASP A 71 -8.45 -2.44 7.88
C ASP A 71 -9.06 -1.09 8.19
N LEU A 72 -9.44 -0.86 9.43
CA LEU A 72 -9.98 0.43 9.87
C LEU A 72 -8.89 1.49 10.01
N LEU A 73 -7.64 1.08 10.06
CA LEU A 73 -6.51 2.00 10.27
C LEU A 73 -5.79 2.35 8.98
N VAL A 74 -6.30 1.91 7.82
CA VAL A 74 -5.65 2.18 6.54
C VAL A 74 -5.30 3.66 6.34
N PRO A 75 -6.19 4.61 6.63
CA PRO A 75 -5.80 6.02 6.48
C PRO A 75 -4.63 6.41 7.36
N ARG A 76 -4.52 5.83 8.54
CA ARG A 76 -3.42 6.12 9.45
C ARG A 76 -2.12 5.50 8.99
N PHE A 77 -2.18 4.28 8.47
CA PHE A 77 -1.00 3.67 7.84
C PHE A 77 -0.51 4.54 6.71
N ARG A 78 -1.44 4.96 5.85
CA ARG A 78 -1.05 5.76 4.69
C ARG A 78 -0.39 7.05 5.13
N ALA A 79 -0.97 7.75 6.09
CA ALA A 79 -0.40 9.02 6.57
C ALA A 79 1.00 8.83 7.15
N GLY A 80 1.17 7.81 7.98
CA GLY A 80 2.47 7.53 8.60
C GLY A 80 3.51 7.10 7.58
N PHE A 81 3.09 6.27 6.63
CA PHE A 81 4.01 5.77 5.60
C PHE A 81 4.45 6.90 4.67
N VAL A 82 3.52 7.77 4.27
CA VAL A 82 3.87 8.91 3.41
C VAL A 82 4.87 9.80 4.13
N GLN A 83 4.64 10.08 5.40
CA GLN A 83 5.56 10.91 6.16
C GLN A 83 6.95 10.26 6.27
N THR A 84 6.98 8.97 6.57
CA THR A 84 8.25 8.24 6.67
C THR A 84 9.00 8.29 5.33
N LEU A 85 8.29 8.06 4.23
CA LEU A 85 8.91 8.11 2.92
C LEU A 85 9.38 9.50 2.55
N GLN A 86 8.63 10.53 2.91
CA GLN A 86 9.04 11.89 2.59
C GLN A 86 10.31 12.28 3.35
N ILE A 87 10.43 11.85 4.60
CA ILE A 87 11.64 12.08 5.37
C ILE A 87 12.83 11.38 4.72
N TYR A 88 12.63 10.11 4.34
CA TYR A 88 13.66 9.36 3.64
C TYR A 88 14.05 10.03 2.33
N ALA A 89 13.04 10.42 1.56
CA ALA A 89 13.25 11.01 0.23
C ALA A 89 14.01 12.32 0.30
N SER A 90 13.77 13.11 1.34
CA SER A 90 14.43 14.42 1.47
C SER A 90 15.93 14.27 1.75
N GLY A 91 16.34 13.13 2.27
CA GLY A 91 17.77 12.87 2.51
C GLY A 91 18.39 11.93 1.50
N LEU A 92 17.66 11.55 0.47
CA LEU A 92 18.16 10.61 -0.53
C LEU A 92 19.18 11.27 -1.44
N ASP A 93 20.33 10.65 -1.57
CA ASP A 93 21.33 11.07 -2.55
C ASP A 93 20.80 10.68 -3.94
N PRO A 94 20.54 11.67 -4.82
CA PRO A 94 19.95 11.35 -6.12
C PRO A 94 20.84 10.51 -7.02
N ALA A 95 22.12 10.40 -6.70
CA ALA A 95 23.05 9.57 -7.49
C ALA A 95 22.94 8.09 -7.14
N ASN A 96 22.27 7.75 -6.06
CA ASN A 96 22.16 6.37 -5.59
C ASN A 96 20.74 5.86 -5.69
N PRO A 97 20.56 4.57 -5.95
CA PRO A 97 19.21 4.00 -5.96
C PRO A 97 18.63 3.97 -4.54
N PRO A 98 17.31 3.93 -4.41
CA PRO A 98 16.68 3.80 -3.11
C PRO A 98 17.11 2.53 -2.39
N ASN A 99 17.25 2.63 -1.08
CA ASN A 99 17.63 1.49 -0.24
C ASN A 99 16.37 0.77 0.23
N ALA A 100 16.01 -0.31 -0.47
CA ALA A 100 14.78 -1.03 -0.19
C ALA A 100 14.75 -1.60 1.22
N ASP A 101 15.89 -2.12 1.69
CA ASP A 101 15.94 -2.71 3.04
C ASP A 101 15.70 -1.66 4.11
N PHE A 102 16.27 -0.48 3.94
CA PHE A 102 16.05 0.61 4.88
C PHE A 102 14.59 1.03 4.90
N ILE A 103 14.01 1.21 3.70
CA ILE A 103 12.61 1.59 3.57
C ILE A 103 11.73 0.55 4.26
N ALA A 104 12.00 -0.74 4.01
CA ALA A 104 11.21 -1.81 4.60
C ALA A 104 11.26 -1.77 6.13
N ARG A 105 12.44 -1.54 6.69
CA ARG A 105 12.59 -1.49 8.15
C ARG A 105 11.84 -0.31 8.74
N GLU A 106 11.92 0.85 8.10
CA GLU A 106 11.26 2.04 8.62
C GLU A 106 9.73 1.91 8.52
N LEU A 107 9.25 1.36 7.43
CA LEU A 107 7.82 1.16 7.28
C LEU A 107 7.30 0.03 8.18
N GLN A 108 8.13 -0.98 8.46
CA GLN A 108 7.76 -2.00 9.44
C GLN A 108 7.62 -1.38 10.83
N ARG A 109 8.53 -0.51 11.19
CA ARG A 109 8.47 0.19 12.48
C ARG A 109 7.20 1.01 12.58
N GLU A 110 6.86 1.71 11.50
CA GLU A 110 5.64 2.49 11.47
C GLU A 110 4.40 1.60 11.51
N THR A 111 4.46 0.43 10.88
CA THR A 111 3.37 -0.54 10.93
C THR A 111 3.07 -0.94 12.37
N ASP A 112 4.11 -1.29 13.11
CA ASP A 112 3.95 -1.70 14.51
C ASP A 112 3.41 -0.55 15.36
N ARG A 113 3.86 0.67 15.08
CA ARG A 113 3.41 1.84 15.82
C ARG A 113 1.91 2.08 15.62
N VAL A 114 1.46 2.02 14.37
CA VAL A 114 0.04 2.27 14.06
C VAL A 114 -0.84 1.15 14.60
N LEU A 115 -0.40 -0.10 14.47
CA LEU A 115 -1.14 -1.23 15.01
C LEU A 115 -1.15 -1.23 16.54
N GLY A 116 -0.12 -0.66 17.14
CA GLY A 116 0.05 -0.68 18.60
C GLY A 116 0.67 -1.97 19.08
N ARG A 117 1.07 -2.87 18.21
CA ARG A 117 1.68 -4.15 18.57
C ARG A 117 2.26 -4.81 17.33
N PRO A 118 3.17 -5.78 17.51
CA PRO A 118 3.61 -6.62 16.40
C PRO A 118 2.46 -7.51 15.89
N GLY A 119 2.63 -8.07 14.73
CA GLY A 119 1.65 -8.98 14.16
C GLY A 119 1.33 -8.68 12.72
N GLY A 120 1.79 -7.55 12.19
CA GLY A 120 1.67 -7.23 10.78
C GLY A 120 3.04 -7.20 10.15
N LYS A 121 3.22 -7.93 9.05
CA LYS A 121 4.49 -7.94 8.34
C LYS A 121 4.39 -7.03 7.13
N LEU A 122 5.20 -5.99 7.11
CA LEU A 122 5.26 -5.05 6.00
C LEU A 122 5.92 -5.72 4.80
N LEU A 123 5.26 -5.63 3.66
CA LEU A 123 5.79 -6.17 2.41
C LEU A 123 5.92 -5.05 1.40
N LEU A 124 7.08 -4.94 0.77
CA LEU A 124 7.30 -3.97 -0.29
C LEU A 124 7.00 -4.60 -1.64
N GLY A 125 6.32 -3.85 -2.48
CA GLY A 125 6.18 -4.20 -3.88
C GLY A 125 7.19 -3.42 -4.71
N THR A 126 6.72 -2.78 -5.76
CA THR A 126 7.57 -2.02 -6.67
C THR A 126 8.05 -0.73 -6.03
N ILE A 127 9.31 -0.37 -6.29
CA ILE A 127 9.88 0.92 -5.95
C ILE A 127 10.37 1.56 -7.23
N LEU A 128 9.83 2.72 -7.55
CA LEU A 128 10.19 3.45 -8.78
C LEU A 128 10.66 4.85 -8.45
N VAL A 129 11.61 5.31 -9.23
CA VAL A 129 12.09 6.70 -9.17
C VAL A 129 11.97 7.31 -10.57
N ASN A 130 11.25 8.42 -10.66
CA ASN A 130 11.10 9.16 -11.90
C ASN A 130 11.76 10.51 -11.83
#